data_ac8eb9e9774c3eca11e7446e5d2e772c
#
_entry.id   ac8eb9e9774c3eca11e7446e5d2e772c
#
_cell.length_a   1.000
_cell.length_b   1.000
_cell.length_c   1.000
_cell.angle_alpha   90.00
_cell.angle_beta   90.00
_cell.angle_gamma   90.00
#
_symmetry.space_group_name_H-M   'P 1'
#
loop_
_entity.id
_entity.type
_entity.pdbx_description
1 polymer ?
#
loop_
_entity_poly.entity_id
_entity_poly.type
_entity_poly.pdbx_seq_one_letter_code
_entity_poly.pdbx_strand_id
1 'polypeptide(L)'
;MGTSRTKMALLGAPMLILLMVLLPACGSNTTTSTGPKFQVGLVTDIGGLNDRGFNQLAHEGYEKAEKQYGFKDSIIQSPTTNPNYKAELTQAAESNDLVIGVGFLMAQAIDQVAKTFPDKKFALVDSCAASDANGDCDTKINNVTPLLFKEQQAGCLAGVVAGQMEKDGKAEAPKLLGANTIGAVGGISIPPVDHYIAGYRYCAQQVDPNVKVIVTYSNDFTDTTKCQAPADAMIKQKQADIIFQVAGGCGIGALDAAAADGVYGIGVDTDQGYLHPDSIITSALKRVDTAVYTIIDLTEKGQYPSDPNNFPRFDLNNDGVGVAPLGSAVPSDVQPVLNQYISEIKAGTLSIPDSCAPAQTCASS
;
A
#
# COMPACT_ATOMS: atom_id res chain seq x y z
N MET A 1 1.85 100.76 19.33
CA MET A 1 2.73 101.55 20.20
C MET A 1 3.79 100.67 20.77
N GLY A 2 5.03 101.00 20.51
CA GLY A 2 6.28 100.81 21.22
C GLY A 2 7.01 99.52 20.92
N THR A 3 7.83 99.44 19.92
CA THR A 3 9.30 99.72 19.85
C THR A 3 10.11 99.04 20.96
N SER A 4 11.07 98.23 20.68
CA SER A 4 12.48 98.57 20.57
C SER A 4 13.40 97.38 20.64
N ARG A 5 14.16 97.25 19.57
CA ARG A 5 15.65 97.01 19.46
C ARG A 5 16.37 95.91 20.22
N THR A 6 16.90 95.03 19.42
CA THR A 6 18.32 94.74 19.22
C THR A 6 19.20 94.43 20.44
N LYS A 7 19.78 93.23 20.47
CA LYS A 7 21.27 93.08 20.47
C LYS A 7 21.76 91.69 20.00
N MET A 8 22.68 91.79 19.13
CA MET A 8 23.51 90.73 18.52
C MET A 8 24.60 90.32 19.50
N ALA A 9 24.82 89.02 19.70
CA ALA A 9 26.11 88.51 20.18
C ALA A 9 26.42 87.18 19.51
N LEU A 10 27.48 87.24 18.75
CA LEU A 10 28.23 86.02 18.25
C LEU A 10 28.79 85.29 19.45
N LEU A 11 28.84 83.93 19.39
CA LEU A 11 30.01 83.15 19.69
C LEU A 11 29.73 81.62 19.64
N GLY A 12 30.49 80.89 18.84
CA GLY A 12 31.02 79.63 19.24
C GLY A 12 30.18 78.38 18.82
N ALA A 13 30.48 77.85 17.65
CA ALA A 13 30.16 76.48 17.32
C ALA A 13 31.14 75.50 17.99
N PRO A 14 30.67 74.42 18.55
CA PRO A 14 31.48 73.17 18.55
C PRO A 14 30.89 72.20 17.53
N MET A 15 31.76 71.82 16.66
CA MET A 15 31.63 70.75 15.63
C MET A 15 31.43 69.39 16.35
N LEU A 16 30.19 68.90 16.34
CA LEU A 16 29.87 67.54 16.81
C LEU A 16 30.14 66.54 15.67
N ILE A 17 31.26 65.81 15.78
CA ILE A 17 31.62 64.71 14.89
C ILE A 17 30.64 63.58 15.19
N LEU A 18 29.69 63.32 14.30
CA LEU A 18 28.80 62.19 14.31
C LEU A 18 29.54 60.97 13.82
N LEU A 19 29.99 60.15 14.77
CA LEU A 19 30.63 58.83 14.49
C LEU A 19 29.52 57.89 14.05
N MET A 20 29.37 57.68 12.72
CA MET A 20 28.55 56.64 12.16
C MET A 20 29.18 55.29 12.45
N VAL A 21 28.67 54.59 13.46
CA VAL A 21 28.96 53.17 13.68
C VAL A 21 28.24 52.36 12.60
N LEU A 22 29.00 51.92 11.59
CA LEU A 22 28.59 50.91 10.63
C LEU A 22 28.51 49.56 11.35
N LEU A 23 27.31 49.18 11.82
CA LEU A 23 27.03 47.82 12.23
C LEU A 23 27.04 46.94 10.95
N PRO A 24 27.89 45.88 10.86
CA PRO A 24 27.74 44.91 9.81
C PRO A 24 26.42 44.14 10.05
N ALA A 25 25.42 44.35 9.21
CA ALA A 25 24.28 43.47 9.11
C ALA A 25 24.80 42.10 8.70
N CYS A 26 24.91 41.18 9.66
CA CYS A 26 24.98 39.76 9.37
C CYS A 26 23.68 39.36 8.65
N GLY A 27 23.63 39.53 7.35
CA GLY A 27 22.67 38.90 6.50
C GLY A 27 22.90 37.40 6.64
N SER A 28 22.01 36.69 7.28
CA SER A 28 21.92 35.23 7.20
C SER A 28 21.64 34.92 5.73
N ASN A 29 22.70 34.73 4.96
CA ASN A 29 22.58 34.03 3.68
C ASN A 29 22.15 32.62 4.03
N THR A 30 20.85 32.37 4.00
CA THR A 30 20.32 31.04 3.74
C THR A 30 20.81 30.70 2.34
N THR A 31 21.98 30.07 2.27
CA THR A 31 22.42 29.34 1.08
C THR A 31 21.39 28.25 0.84
N THR A 32 20.41 28.55 0.00
CA THR A 32 19.63 27.49 -0.66
C THR A 32 20.67 26.64 -1.39
N SER A 33 20.86 25.42 -0.91
CA SER A 33 21.68 24.41 -1.56
C SER A 33 21.16 24.27 -3.00
N THR A 34 21.91 24.77 -3.97
CA THR A 34 21.63 24.59 -5.40
C THR A 34 22.26 23.30 -5.93
N GLY A 35 22.47 22.31 -5.07
CA GLY A 35 22.82 20.96 -5.52
C GLY A 35 21.67 20.31 -6.30
N PRO A 36 21.94 19.32 -7.15
CA PRO A 36 20.87 18.57 -7.78
C PRO A 36 19.95 18.04 -6.69
N LYS A 37 18.65 18.34 -6.81
CA LYS A 37 17.65 17.80 -5.89
C LYS A 37 17.66 16.29 -6.03
N PHE A 38 17.53 15.57 -4.91
CA PHE A 38 17.27 14.15 -4.86
C PHE A 38 16.11 13.79 -5.80
N GLN A 39 16.30 12.75 -6.63
CA GLN A 39 15.30 12.33 -7.61
C GLN A 39 14.80 10.93 -7.30
N VAL A 40 13.49 10.75 -7.45
CA VAL A 40 12.81 9.46 -7.19
C VAL A 40 12.08 9.03 -8.45
N GLY A 41 12.29 7.79 -8.88
CA GLY A 41 11.54 7.12 -9.93
C GLY A 41 10.58 6.08 -9.35
N LEU A 42 9.37 6.02 -9.88
CA LEU A 42 8.37 4.99 -9.58
C LEU A 42 8.10 4.18 -10.85
N VAL A 43 8.21 2.86 -10.78
CA VAL A 43 7.84 1.93 -11.86
C VAL A 43 6.69 1.08 -11.37
N THR A 44 5.50 1.22 -11.97
CA THR A 44 4.31 0.47 -11.56
C THR A 44 4.29 -0.92 -12.17
N ASP A 45 3.55 -1.83 -11.53
CA ASP A 45 3.21 -3.12 -12.11
C ASP A 45 2.10 -2.98 -13.19
N ILE A 46 1.71 -4.11 -13.79
CA ILE A 46 0.52 -4.19 -14.64
C ILE A 46 -0.71 -3.72 -13.85
N GLY A 47 -1.63 -3.01 -14.52
CA GLY A 47 -2.82 -2.45 -13.88
C GLY A 47 -2.90 -0.92 -13.97
N GLY A 48 -1.75 -0.24 -14.07
CA GLY A 48 -1.68 1.21 -14.17
C GLY A 48 -2.11 1.94 -12.89
N LEU A 49 -2.02 3.28 -12.90
CA LEU A 49 -2.22 4.13 -11.71
C LEU A 49 -3.66 4.22 -11.21
N ASN A 50 -4.64 3.72 -11.95
CA ASN A 50 -6.07 3.83 -11.62
C ASN A 50 -6.72 2.47 -11.34
N ASP A 51 -5.96 1.52 -10.80
CA ASP A 51 -6.44 0.17 -10.48
C ASP A 51 -7.36 0.11 -9.25
N ARG A 52 -7.63 1.27 -8.62
CA ARG A 52 -8.44 1.43 -7.42
C ARG A 52 -7.95 0.60 -6.22
N GLY A 53 -6.64 0.39 -6.15
CA GLY A 53 -6.00 -0.41 -5.12
C GLY A 53 -4.50 -0.22 -5.10
N PHE A 54 -3.76 -1.26 -5.45
CA PHE A 54 -2.33 -1.45 -5.24
C PHE A 54 -1.43 -0.37 -5.86
N ASN A 55 -1.51 -0.18 -7.19
CA ASN A 55 -0.68 0.81 -7.87
C ASN A 55 -1.12 2.25 -7.57
N GLN A 56 -2.43 2.48 -7.42
CA GLN A 56 -2.95 3.78 -7.02
C GLN A 56 -2.39 4.20 -5.66
N LEU A 57 -2.39 3.32 -4.66
CA LEU A 57 -1.81 3.60 -3.35
C LEU A 57 -0.31 3.90 -3.42
N ALA A 58 0.45 3.14 -4.25
CA ALA A 58 1.86 3.43 -4.46
C ALA A 58 2.07 4.84 -5.02
N HIS A 59 1.25 5.24 -5.98
CA HIS A 59 1.25 6.58 -6.56
C HIS A 59 0.89 7.65 -5.53
N GLU A 60 -0.13 7.43 -4.70
CA GLU A 60 -0.53 8.38 -3.64
C GLU A 60 0.61 8.63 -2.64
N GLY A 61 1.34 7.57 -2.26
CA GLY A 61 2.54 7.69 -1.41
C GLY A 61 3.67 8.47 -2.07
N TYR A 62 3.90 8.23 -3.36
CA TYR A 62 4.87 8.94 -4.17
C TYR A 62 4.50 10.43 -4.31
N GLU A 63 3.27 10.75 -4.70
CA GLU A 63 2.80 12.14 -4.82
C GLU A 63 2.89 12.92 -3.50
N LYS A 64 2.58 12.26 -2.37
CA LYS A 64 2.71 12.87 -1.05
C LYS A 64 4.16 13.27 -0.78
N ALA A 65 5.11 12.42 -1.12
CA ALA A 65 6.54 12.71 -0.97
C ALA A 65 7.02 13.77 -1.97
N GLU A 66 6.56 13.72 -3.23
CA GLU A 66 6.86 14.75 -4.24
C GLU A 66 6.42 16.14 -3.78
N LYS A 67 5.20 16.27 -3.28
CA LYS A 67 4.67 17.54 -2.73
C LYS A 67 5.51 18.04 -1.56
N GLN A 68 6.05 17.15 -0.74
CA GLN A 68 6.85 17.52 0.43
C GLN A 68 8.30 17.90 0.08
N TYR A 69 8.95 17.14 -0.79
CA TYR A 69 10.38 17.26 -1.08
C TYR A 69 10.68 17.99 -2.39
N GLY A 70 9.70 18.06 -3.30
CA GLY A 70 9.78 18.82 -4.54
C GLY A 70 10.80 18.25 -5.54
N PHE A 71 10.99 16.93 -5.56
CA PHE A 71 11.67 16.25 -6.66
C PHE A 71 10.81 16.30 -7.93
N LYS A 72 11.40 15.97 -9.08
CA LYS A 72 10.69 16.01 -10.35
C LYS A 72 9.92 14.69 -10.55
N ASP A 73 8.69 14.77 -11.01
CA ASP A 73 7.89 13.59 -11.36
C ASP A 73 8.62 12.69 -12.37
N SER A 74 8.72 11.40 -12.04
CA SER A 74 9.40 10.37 -12.81
C SER A 74 8.70 9.02 -12.63
N ILE A 75 7.53 8.87 -13.27
CA ILE A 75 6.72 7.66 -13.19
C ILE A 75 6.73 6.93 -14.53
N ILE A 76 7.02 5.62 -14.48
CA ILE A 76 6.92 4.71 -15.61
C ILE A 76 5.79 3.72 -15.31
N GLN A 77 4.76 3.75 -16.13
CA GLN A 77 3.66 2.78 -16.06
C GLN A 77 3.97 1.61 -16.97
N SER A 78 4.13 0.42 -16.39
CA SER A 78 4.31 -0.79 -17.17
C SER A 78 3.07 -1.11 -18.00
N PRO A 79 3.23 -1.55 -19.26
CA PRO A 79 2.10 -1.95 -20.07
C PRO A 79 1.43 -3.21 -19.50
N THR A 80 0.12 -3.32 -19.67
CA THR A 80 -0.66 -4.46 -19.18
C THR A 80 -0.30 -5.79 -19.87
N THR A 81 0.30 -5.71 -21.05
CA THR A 81 0.74 -6.89 -21.82
C THR A 81 2.24 -6.82 -22.09
N ASN A 82 2.94 -7.91 -21.78
CA ASN A 82 4.38 -8.06 -22.02
C ASN A 82 5.23 -6.90 -21.42
N PRO A 83 5.13 -6.59 -20.14
CA PRO A 83 5.94 -5.56 -19.51
C PRO A 83 7.43 -5.92 -19.63
N ASN A 84 8.27 -4.90 -19.82
CA ASN A 84 9.72 -5.07 -19.82
C ASN A 84 10.31 -4.40 -18.58
N TYR A 85 10.02 -4.96 -17.42
CA TYR A 85 10.42 -4.41 -16.12
C TYR A 85 11.93 -4.09 -16.04
N LYS A 86 12.77 -4.92 -16.67
CA LYS A 86 14.23 -4.65 -16.68
C LYS A 86 14.57 -3.35 -17.42
N ALA A 87 13.99 -3.12 -18.60
CA ALA A 87 14.23 -1.89 -19.35
C ALA A 87 13.65 -0.68 -18.64
N GLU A 88 12.45 -0.81 -18.07
CA GLU A 88 11.74 0.25 -17.34
C GLU A 88 12.48 0.66 -16.07
N LEU A 89 12.94 -0.30 -15.27
CA LEU A 89 13.76 -0.07 -14.07
C LEU A 89 15.14 0.51 -14.44
N THR A 90 15.74 0.07 -15.55
CA THR A 90 17.00 0.64 -16.05
C THR A 90 16.84 2.11 -16.43
N GLN A 91 15.80 2.43 -17.20
CA GLN A 91 15.46 3.80 -17.57
C GLN A 91 15.24 4.70 -16.34
N ALA A 92 14.53 4.19 -15.34
CA ALA A 92 14.32 4.91 -14.09
C ALA A 92 15.64 5.14 -13.35
N ALA A 93 16.54 4.13 -13.28
CA ALA A 93 17.82 4.22 -12.57
C ALA A 93 18.82 5.20 -13.21
N GLU A 94 18.76 5.40 -14.53
CA GLU A 94 19.60 6.37 -15.22
C GLU A 94 19.36 7.82 -14.77
N SER A 95 18.14 8.15 -14.34
CA SER A 95 17.71 9.52 -14.04
C SER A 95 17.41 9.79 -12.58
N ASN A 96 17.33 8.77 -11.73
CA ASN A 96 16.90 8.90 -10.34
C ASN A 96 17.95 8.37 -9.36
N ASP A 97 17.89 8.83 -8.11
CA ASP A 97 18.76 8.41 -7.02
C ASP A 97 18.16 7.25 -6.23
N LEU A 98 16.81 7.23 -6.12
CA LEU A 98 15.99 6.13 -5.62
C LEU A 98 15.03 5.68 -6.72
N VAL A 99 14.95 4.37 -6.95
CA VAL A 99 13.95 3.75 -7.85
C VAL A 99 13.08 2.79 -7.05
N ILE A 100 11.78 2.98 -7.14
CA ILE A 100 10.79 2.14 -6.47
C ILE A 100 10.08 1.29 -7.52
N GLY A 101 10.26 -0.02 -7.46
CA GLY A 101 9.46 -0.99 -8.19
C GLY A 101 8.21 -1.33 -7.39
N VAL A 102 7.06 -1.39 -8.05
CA VAL A 102 5.79 -1.73 -7.41
C VAL A 102 5.36 -3.13 -7.87
N GLY A 103 5.44 -4.11 -6.97
CA GLY A 103 4.92 -5.46 -7.20
C GLY A 103 5.96 -6.56 -7.31
N PHE A 104 5.54 -7.75 -6.84
CA PHE A 104 6.33 -8.98 -6.79
C PHE A 104 6.92 -9.37 -8.16
N LEU A 105 6.20 -9.11 -9.25
CA LEU A 105 6.62 -9.52 -10.60
C LEU A 105 7.92 -8.85 -11.07
N MET A 106 8.36 -7.78 -10.41
CA MET A 106 9.62 -7.09 -10.70
C MET A 106 10.84 -7.68 -9.98
N ALA A 107 10.68 -8.68 -9.10
CA ALA A 107 11.72 -9.17 -8.21
C ALA A 107 13.04 -9.56 -8.92
N GLN A 108 12.96 -10.29 -10.04
CA GLN A 108 14.15 -10.66 -10.81
C GLN A 108 14.74 -9.48 -11.61
N ALA A 109 13.87 -8.62 -12.12
CA ALA A 109 14.31 -7.49 -12.92
C ALA A 109 15.08 -6.47 -12.06
N ILE A 110 14.57 -6.16 -10.86
CA ILE A 110 15.21 -5.21 -9.95
C ILE A 110 16.54 -5.75 -9.40
N ASP A 111 16.66 -7.06 -9.18
CA ASP A 111 17.92 -7.72 -8.82
C ASP A 111 19.01 -7.47 -9.86
N GLN A 112 18.68 -7.68 -11.14
CA GLN A 112 19.63 -7.49 -12.25
C GLN A 112 20.02 -6.02 -12.43
N VAL A 113 19.03 -5.11 -12.29
CA VAL A 113 19.27 -3.66 -12.45
C VAL A 113 20.07 -3.11 -11.28
N ALA A 114 19.76 -3.50 -10.06
CA ALA A 114 20.49 -3.06 -8.86
C ALA A 114 21.97 -3.47 -8.89
N LYS A 115 22.29 -4.65 -9.43
CA LYS A 115 23.69 -5.10 -9.69
C LYS A 115 24.41 -4.22 -10.71
N THR A 116 23.67 -3.66 -11.67
CA THR A 116 24.24 -2.78 -12.73
C THR A 116 24.45 -1.35 -12.22
N PHE A 117 23.65 -0.91 -11.24
CA PHE A 117 23.70 0.42 -10.64
C PHE A 117 23.97 0.35 -9.12
N PRO A 118 25.18 -0.08 -8.69
CA PRO A 118 25.47 -0.33 -7.27
C PRO A 118 25.44 0.93 -6.40
N ASP A 119 25.61 2.11 -6.98
CA ASP A 119 25.58 3.40 -6.29
C ASP A 119 24.15 3.99 -6.15
N LYS A 120 23.17 3.41 -6.86
CA LYS A 120 21.77 3.82 -6.78
C LYS A 120 21.05 3.02 -5.70
N LYS A 121 19.98 3.60 -5.18
CA LYS A 121 19.11 2.98 -4.18
C LYS A 121 17.82 2.51 -4.84
N PHE A 122 17.34 1.38 -4.37
CA PHE A 122 16.12 0.78 -4.87
C PHE A 122 15.20 0.38 -3.71
N ALA A 123 13.92 0.31 -3.99
CA ALA A 123 12.95 -0.36 -3.13
C ALA A 123 11.99 -1.20 -3.96
N LEU A 124 11.49 -2.29 -3.40
CA LEU A 124 10.53 -3.15 -4.09
C LEU A 124 9.35 -3.43 -3.17
N VAL A 125 8.16 -3.06 -3.61
CA VAL A 125 6.91 -3.37 -2.93
C VAL A 125 6.57 -4.84 -3.14
N ASP A 126 6.17 -5.54 -2.08
CA ASP A 126 5.71 -6.93 -2.05
C ASP A 126 6.77 -8.01 -2.29
N SER A 127 8.03 -7.62 -2.51
CA SER A 127 9.10 -8.61 -2.68
C SER A 127 10.46 -8.06 -2.26
N CYS A 128 11.42 -8.96 -2.17
CA CYS A 128 12.85 -8.66 -2.19
C CYS A 128 13.40 -8.77 -3.62
N ALA A 129 14.62 -8.28 -3.85
CA ALA A 129 15.36 -8.62 -5.06
C ALA A 129 15.59 -10.13 -5.10
N ALA A 130 15.22 -10.79 -6.19
CA ALA A 130 15.29 -12.25 -6.32
C ALA A 130 16.19 -12.68 -7.46
N SER A 131 17.12 -13.61 -7.18
CA SER A 131 18.04 -14.13 -8.18
C SER A 131 17.41 -15.11 -9.16
N ASP A 132 16.24 -15.66 -8.82
CA ASP A 132 15.54 -16.68 -9.63
C ASP A 132 14.02 -16.46 -9.66
N ALA A 133 13.35 -17.31 -10.43
CA ALA A 133 11.90 -17.24 -10.61
C ALA A 133 11.08 -17.74 -9.40
N ASN A 134 11.72 -18.36 -8.41
CA ASN A 134 11.02 -18.82 -7.20
C ASN A 134 10.77 -17.67 -6.23
N GLY A 135 11.44 -16.53 -6.46
CA GLY A 135 11.33 -15.33 -5.62
C GLY A 135 12.21 -15.41 -4.36
N ASP A 136 13.17 -16.34 -4.30
CA ASP A 136 14.13 -16.41 -3.20
C ASP A 136 15.01 -15.17 -3.17
N CYS A 137 15.06 -14.51 -2.00
CA CYS A 137 15.78 -13.25 -1.84
C CYS A 137 17.29 -13.41 -2.11
N ASP A 138 17.85 -12.56 -2.95
CA ASP A 138 19.31 -12.43 -3.06
C ASP A 138 19.86 -11.60 -1.90
N THR A 139 20.30 -12.29 -0.85
CA THR A 139 20.86 -11.66 0.36
C THR A 139 22.19 -10.92 0.14
N LYS A 140 22.79 -11.01 -1.05
CA LYS A 140 24.02 -10.30 -1.42
C LYS A 140 23.74 -8.89 -1.93
N ILE A 141 22.49 -8.60 -2.28
CA ILE A 141 22.05 -7.27 -2.69
C ILE A 141 21.83 -6.42 -1.44
N ASN A 142 22.47 -5.26 -1.38
CA ASN A 142 22.42 -4.34 -0.24
C ASN A 142 21.89 -2.95 -0.60
N ASN A 143 21.49 -2.75 -1.85
CA ASN A 143 20.93 -1.50 -2.35
C ASN A 143 19.46 -1.61 -2.81
N VAL A 144 18.76 -2.70 -2.46
CA VAL A 144 17.32 -2.88 -2.66
C VAL A 144 16.64 -3.12 -1.32
N THR A 145 15.78 -2.20 -0.88
CA THR A 145 14.98 -2.37 0.33
C THR A 145 13.66 -3.06 0.01
N PRO A 146 13.37 -4.23 0.57
CA PRO A 146 12.10 -4.89 0.40
C PRO A 146 11.02 -4.22 1.29
N LEU A 147 9.93 -3.79 0.69
CA LEU A 147 8.77 -3.24 1.39
C LEU A 147 7.71 -4.34 1.52
N LEU A 148 7.85 -5.17 2.55
CA LEU A 148 7.05 -6.36 2.77
C LEU A 148 5.94 -6.11 3.76
N PHE A 149 4.82 -6.78 3.57
CA PHE A 149 3.65 -6.69 4.42
C PHE A 149 3.34 -8.05 5.09
N LYS A 150 2.48 -8.02 6.11
CA LYS A 150 1.86 -9.22 6.67
C LYS A 150 0.40 -9.30 6.19
N GLU A 151 0.23 -9.55 4.91
CA GLU A 151 -1.07 -9.60 4.24
C GLU A 151 -2.01 -10.63 4.88
N GLN A 152 -1.46 -11.72 5.43
CA GLN A 152 -2.24 -12.72 6.14
C GLN A 152 -2.98 -12.15 7.36
N GLN A 153 -2.49 -11.05 7.95
CA GLN A 153 -3.20 -10.39 9.06
C GLN A 153 -4.45 -9.68 8.56
N ALA A 154 -4.37 -8.92 7.46
CA ALA A 154 -5.54 -8.26 6.86
C ALA A 154 -6.53 -9.30 6.31
N GLY A 155 -6.02 -10.33 5.63
CA GLY A 155 -6.84 -11.46 5.18
C GLY A 155 -7.56 -12.16 6.33
N CYS A 156 -6.87 -12.38 7.46
CA CYS A 156 -7.48 -12.95 8.67
C CYS A 156 -8.65 -12.09 9.16
N LEU A 157 -8.48 -10.77 9.29
CA LEU A 157 -9.54 -9.89 9.75
C LEU A 157 -10.76 -9.91 8.82
N ALA A 158 -10.53 -9.94 7.50
CA ALA A 158 -11.60 -10.16 6.51
C ALA A 158 -12.29 -11.52 6.70
N GLY A 159 -11.51 -12.57 6.98
CA GLY A 159 -12.01 -13.91 7.28
C GLY A 159 -12.83 -13.97 8.57
N VAL A 160 -12.43 -13.24 9.60
CA VAL A 160 -13.24 -13.11 10.84
C VAL A 160 -14.60 -12.52 10.55
N VAL A 161 -14.66 -11.44 9.75
CA VAL A 161 -15.92 -10.81 9.38
C VAL A 161 -16.81 -11.79 8.62
N ALA A 162 -16.27 -12.43 7.58
CA ALA A 162 -17.02 -13.40 6.77
C ALA A 162 -17.49 -14.61 7.59
N GLY A 163 -16.58 -15.21 8.38
CA GLY A 163 -16.90 -16.39 9.20
C GLY A 163 -17.93 -16.10 10.29
N GLN A 164 -17.90 -14.90 10.90
CA GLN A 164 -18.90 -14.54 11.92
C GLN A 164 -20.26 -14.30 11.28
N MET A 165 -20.33 -13.62 10.13
CA MET A 165 -21.60 -13.44 9.41
C MET A 165 -22.24 -14.77 9.00
N GLU A 166 -21.44 -15.73 8.52
CA GLU A 166 -21.93 -17.09 8.19
C GLU A 166 -22.45 -17.81 9.42
N LYS A 167 -21.73 -17.72 10.53
CA LYS A 167 -22.12 -18.34 11.80
C LYS A 167 -23.43 -17.76 12.35
N ASP A 168 -23.63 -16.44 12.23
CA ASP A 168 -24.85 -15.75 12.67
C ASP A 168 -26.02 -16.04 11.73
N GLY A 169 -25.73 -16.28 10.46
CA GLY A 169 -26.65 -16.78 9.46
C GLY A 169 -27.58 -15.72 8.86
N LYS A 170 -28.48 -16.18 8.00
CA LYS A 170 -29.32 -15.36 7.14
C LYS A 170 -30.32 -14.44 7.90
N ALA A 171 -30.64 -14.77 9.13
CA ALA A 171 -31.54 -13.93 9.91
C ALA A 171 -30.95 -12.56 10.24
N GLU A 172 -29.65 -12.53 10.50
CA GLU A 172 -28.88 -11.32 10.83
C GLU A 172 -28.23 -10.69 9.56
N ALA A 173 -27.92 -11.50 8.54
CA ALA A 173 -27.31 -11.08 7.27
C ALA A 173 -28.15 -11.55 6.07
N PRO A 174 -29.19 -10.78 5.65
CA PRO A 174 -30.24 -11.25 4.73
C PRO A 174 -29.77 -11.66 3.32
N LYS A 175 -28.61 -11.17 2.86
CA LYS A 175 -28.06 -11.55 1.55
C LYS A 175 -27.30 -12.87 1.55
N LEU A 176 -27.09 -13.51 2.71
CA LEU A 176 -26.55 -14.87 2.76
C LEU A 176 -27.51 -15.86 2.09
N LEU A 177 -26.97 -16.82 1.34
CA LEU A 177 -27.76 -17.86 0.67
C LEU A 177 -28.04 -19.04 1.61
N GLY A 178 -27.21 -19.20 2.66
CA GLY A 178 -27.37 -20.18 3.71
C GLY A 178 -26.68 -21.52 3.43
N ALA A 179 -25.74 -21.56 2.49
CA ALA A 179 -24.92 -22.74 2.22
C ALA A 179 -23.64 -22.79 3.07
N ASN A 180 -23.42 -21.79 3.93
CA ASN A 180 -22.23 -21.62 4.74
C ASN A 180 -20.95 -21.73 3.88
N THR A 181 -20.91 -20.94 2.80
CA THR A 181 -19.86 -21.02 1.78
C THR A 181 -19.42 -19.62 1.35
N ILE A 182 -18.15 -19.34 1.54
CA ILE A 182 -17.52 -18.07 1.15
C ILE A 182 -16.49 -18.31 0.04
N GLY A 183 -16.24 -17.28 -0.78
CA GLY A 183 -15.34 -17.36 -1.91
C GLY A 183 -14.15 -16.40 -1.80
N ALA A 184 -13.03 -16.74 -2.43
CA ALA A 184 -11.94 -15.80 -2.70
C ALA A 184 -11.51 -15.90 -4.17
N VAL A 185 -11.45 -14.75 -4.86
CA VAL A 185 -10.94 -14.64 -6.22
C VAL A 185 -9.57 -13.97 -6.18
N GLY A 186 -8.52 -14.77 -6.36
CA GLY A 186 -7.14 -14.29 -6.49
C GLY A 186 -6.83 -13.86 -7.92
N GLY A 187 -5.88 -12.95 -8.08
CA GLY A 187 -5.27 -12.64 -9.37
C GLY A 187 -4.34 -13.76 -9.80
N ILE A 188 -3.03 -13.55 -9.72
CA ILE A 188 -2.02 -14.59 -9.95
C ILE A 188 -1.65 -15.18 -8.58
N SER A 189 -1.42 -16.52 -8.55
CA SER A 189 -0.91 -17.20 -7.34
C SER A 189 0.57 -16.80 -7.15
N ILE A 190 0.78 -15.80 -6.32
CA ILE A 190 2.08 -15.27 -5.88
C ILE A 190 2.02 -14.99 -4.37
N PRO A 191 3.15 -14.97 -3.66
CA PRO A 191 3.15 -14.88 -2.21
C PRO A 191 2.24 -13.81 -1.61
N PRO A 192 2.24 -12.53 -2.03
CA PRO A 192 1.37 -11.52 -1.40
C PRO A 192 -0.12 -11.80 -1.58
N VAL A 193 -0.54 -12.41 -2.69
CA VAL A 193 -1.94 -12.82 -2.93
C VAL A 193 -2.29 -14.03 -2.05
N ASP A 194 -1.40 -15.02 -2.00
CA ASP A 194 -1.60 -16.26 -1.25
C ASP A 194 -1.61 -16.02 0.27
N HIS A 195 -0.82 -15.05 0.77
CA HIS A 195 -0.85 -14.63 2.18
C HIS A 195 -2.24 -14.10 2.58
N TYR A 196 -2.83 -13.21 1.81
CA TYR A 196 -4.19 -12.72 2.07
C TYR A 196 -5.20 -13.87 2.15
N ILE A 197 -5.19 -14.75 1.15
CA ILE A 197 -6.14 -15.87 1.04
C ILE A 197 -5.93 -16.90 2.15
N ALA A 198 -4.67 -17.16 2.52
CA ALA A 198 -4.35 -18.05 3.64
C ALA A 198 -4.91 -17.51 4.97
N GLY A 199 -4.69 -16.24 5.25
CA GLY A 199 -5.23 -15.57 6.43
C GLY A 199 -6.76 -15.59 6.45
N TYR A 200 -7.39 -15.26 5.31
CA TYR A 200 -8.85 -15.28 5.15
C TYR A 200 -9.45 -16.64 5.47
N ARG A 201 -8.94 -17.68 4.82
CA ARG A 201 -9.39 -19.07 5.06
C ARG A 201 -9.20 -19.48 6.50
N TYR A 202 -7.99 -19.26 7.04
CA TYR A 202 -7.65 -19.68 8.39
C TYR A 202 -8.59 -19.08 9.42
N CYS A 203 -8.76 -17.77 9.41
CA CYS A 203 -9.56 -17.09 10.43
C CYS A 203 -11.07 -17.29 10.26
N ALA A 204 -11.58 -17.38 9.03
CA ALA A 204 -12.98 -17.75 8.82
C ALA A 204 -13.29 -19.12 9.47
N GLN A 205 -12.41 -20.11 9.28
CA GLN A 205 -12.56 -21.46 9.86
C GLN A 205 -12.29 -21.51 11.37
N GLN A 206 -11.53 -20.56 11.93
CA GLN A 206 -11.42 -20.42 13.40
C GLN A 206 -12.73 -19.92 14.03
N VAL A 207 -13.44 -19.01 13.35
CA VAL A 207 -14.70 -18.45 13.81
C VAL A 207 -15.86 -19.42 13.58
N ASP A 208 -15.94 -19.98 12.38
CA ASP A 208 -16.91 -21.04 12.02
C ASP A 208 -16.18 -22.25 11.41
N PRO A 209 -15.97 -23.33 12.18
CA PRO A 209 -15.32 -24.55 11.68
C PRO A 209 -16.06 -25.25 10.54
N ASN A 210 -17.32 -24.92 10.29
CA ASN A 210 -18.14 -25.52 9.22
C ASN A 210 -18.13 -24.71 7.93
N VAL A 211 -17.59 -23.49 7.93
CA VAL A 211 -17.57 -22.65 6.74
C VAL A 211 -16.69 -23.26 5.64
N LYS A 212 -17.25 -23.31 4.45
CA LYS A 212 -16.53 -23.76 3.25
C LYS A 212 -15.90 -22.55 2.57
N VAL A 213 -14.60 -22.62 2.34
CA VAL A 213 -13.87 -21.55 1.64
C VAL A 213 -13.43 -22.05 0.26
N ILE A 214 -13.97 -21.44 -0.79
CA ILE A 214 -13.65 -21.76 -2.18
C ILE A 214 -12.67 -20.69 -2.70
N VAL A 215 -11.60 -21.12 -3.38
CA VAL A 215 -10.59 -20.21 -3.93
C VAL A 215 -10.35 -20.51 -5.39
N THR A 216 -10.32 -19.48 -6.22
CA THR A 216 -9.97 -19.56 -7.64
C THR A 216 -9.05 -18.40 -8.02
N TYR A 217 -8.08 -18.65 -8.90
CA TYR A 217 -7.21 -17.61 -9.46
C TYR A 217 -7.63 -17.29 -10.89
N SER A 218 -7.77 -15.97 -11.18
CA SER A 218 -8.11 -15.49 -12.52
C SER A 218 -6.92 -15.51 -13.47
N ASN A 219 -5.71 -15.57 -12.93
CA ASN A 219 -4.42 -15.38 -13.64
C ASN A 219 -4.33 -14.00 -14.32
N ASP A 220 -4.97 -12.98 -13.74
CA ASP A 220 -5.00 -11.61 -14.27
C ASP A 220 -5.16 -10.59 -13.13
N PHE A 221 -4.62 -9.38 -13.32
CA PHE A 221 -4.79 -8.25 -12.40
C PHE A 221 -5.54 -7.06 -13.02
N THR A 222 -5.97 -7.16 -14.28
CA THR A 222 -6.48 -6.00 -15.04
C THR A 222 -7.86 -6.21 -15.64
N ASP A 223 -8.11 -7.38 -16.25
CA ASP A 223 -9.36 -7.69 -16.95
C ASP A 223 -10.47 -8.09 -15.97
N THR A 224 -11.41 -7.18 -15.73
CA THR A 224 -12.53 -7.41 -14.79
C THR A 224 -13.38 -8.62 -15.17
N THR A 225 -13.50 -8.97 -16.46
CA THR A 225 -14.31 -10.12 -16.89
C THR A 225 -13.71 -11.45 -16.43
N LYS A 226 -12.37 -11.53 -16.32
CA LYS A 226 -11.68 -12.71 -15.83
C LYS A 226 -11.87 -12.96 -14.34
N CYS A 227 -12.16 -11.93 -13.56
CA CYS A 227 -12.50 -12.07 -12.15
C CYS A 227 -14.00 -12.20 -11.91
N GLN A 228 -14.81 -11.61 -12.77
CA GLN A 228 -16.26 -11.73 -12.72
C GLN A 228 -16.71 -13.18 -12.93
N ALA A 229 -16.20 -13.84 -13.96
CA ALA A 229 -16.62 -15.22 -14.32
C ALA A 229 -16.42 -16.24 -13.18
N PRO A 230 -15.25 -16.33 -12.49
CA PRO A 230 -15.11 -17.23 -11.35
C PRO A 230 -15.98 -16.82 -10.15
N ALA A 231 -16.20 -15.53 -9.89
CA ALA A 231 -17.12 -15.07 -8.84
C ALA A 231 -18.56 -15.52 -9.12
N ASP A 232 -19.06 -15.29 -10.34
CA ASP A 232 -20.36 -15.79 -10.81
C ASP A 232 -20.50 -17.31 -10.62
N ALA A 233 -19.46 -18.09 -10.97
CA ALA A 233 -19.47 -19.53 -10.80
C ALA A 233 -19.51 -19.94 -9.32
N MET A 234 -18.78 -19.27 -8.45
CA MET A 234 -18.83 -19.48 -7.00
C MET A 234 -20.23 -19.21 -6.44
N ILE A 235 -20.84 -18.10 -6.81
CA ILE A 235 -22.15 -17.70 -6.34
C ILE A 235 -23.24 -18.66 -6.85
N LYS A 236 -23.32 -18.83 -8.18
CA LYS A 236 -24.44 -19.54 -8.84
C LYS A 236 -24.35 -21.06 -8.73
N GLN A 237 -23.13 -21.62 -8.70
CA GLN A 237 -22.95 -23.08 -8.72
C GLN A 237 -22.58 -23.66 -7.36
N LYS A 238 -21.92 -22.86 -6.50
CA LYS A 238 -21.45 -23.30 -5.17
C LYS A 238 -22.14 -22.59 -4.02
N GLN A 239 -23.02 -21.63 -4.33
CA GLN A 239 -23.78 -20.83 -3.36
C GLN A 239 -22.87 -20.07 -2.37
N ALA A 240 -21.70 -19.60 -2.86
CA ALA A 240 -20.87 -18.69 -2.09
C ALA A 240 -21.57 -17.32 -2.01
N ASP A 241 -21.65 -16.76 -0.84
CA ASP A 241 -22.43 -15.55 -0.58
C ASP A 241 -21.64 -14.41 0.08
N ILE A 242 -20.35 -14.61 0.28
CA ILE A 242 -19.37 -13.57 0.57
C ILE A 242 -18.14 -13.78 -0.34
N ILE A 243 -17.86 -12.83 -1.21
CA ILE A 243 -16.77 -12.93 -2.20
C ILE A 243 -15.65 -11.94 -1.84
N PHE A 244 -14.50 -12.47 -1.46
CA PHE A 244 -13.29 -11.71 -1.23
C PHE A 244 -12.46 -11.61 -2.52
N GLN A 245 -12.18 -10.41 -3.00
CA GLN A 245 -11.29 -10.18 -4.14
C GLN A 245 -9.86 -9.89 -3.68
N VAL A 246 -8.86 -10.52 -4.32
CA VAL A 246 -7.43 -10.30 -4.13
C VAL A 246 -6.76 -10.28 -5.51
N ALA A 247 -7.21 -9.37 -6.38
CA ALA A 247 -6.86 -9.40 -7.80
C ALA A 247 -6.69 -8.02 -8.45
N GLY A 248 -6.35 -6.99 -7.65
CA GLY A 248 -6.16 -5.63 -8.17
C GLY A 248 -7.38 -5.13 -8.95
N GLY A 249 -7.17 -4.49 -10.10
CA GLY A 249 -8.24 -3.97 -10.96
C GLY A 249 -9.18 -5.05 -11.51
N CYS A 250 -8.68 -6.27 -11.78
CA CYS A 250 -9.51 -7.41 -12.17
C CYS A 250 -10.56 -7.72 -11.10
N GLY A 251 -10.18 -7.64 -9.81
CA GLY A 251 -11.03 -7.97 -8.68
C GLY A 251 -12.29 -7.12 -8.56
N ILE A 252 -12.33 -5.94 -9.18
CA ILE A 252 -13.54 -5.13 -9.27
C ILE A 252 -14.67 -5.93 -9.94
N GLY A 253 -14.36 -6.74 -10.96
CA GLY A 253 -15.35 -7.61 -11.59
C GLY A 253 -15.94 -8.65 -10.65
N ALA A 254 -15.17 -9.14 -9.66
CA ALA A 254 -15.69 -10.05 -8.65
C ALA A 254 -16.64 -9.33 -7.66
N LEU A 255 -16.35 -8.07 -7.31
CA LEU A 255 -17.24 -7.23 -6.50
C LEU A 255 -18.53 -6.86 -7.27
N ASP A 256 -18.40 -6.56 -8.57
CA ASP A 256 -19.54 -6.31 -9.45
C ASP A 256 -20.46 -7.54 -9.53
N ALA A 257 -19.91 -8.76 -9.66
CA ALA A 257 -20.68 -10.01 -9.63
C ALA A 257 -21.40 -10.18 -8.30
N ALA A 258 -20.72 -10.00 -7.17
CA ALA A 258 -21.32 -10.10 -5.85
C ALA A 258 -22.50 -9.13 -5.68
N ALA A 259 -22.34 -7.88 -6.10
CA ALA A 259 -23.39 -6.86 -6.05
C ALA A 259 -24.57 -7.20 -6.97
N ALA A 260 -24.30 -7.63 -8.20
CA ALA A 260 -25.32 -7.98 -9.19
C ALA A 260 -26.15 -9.19 -8.79
N ASP A 261 -25.52 -10.20 -8.18
CA ASP A 261 -26.19 -11.42 -7.70
C ASP A 261 -26.76 -11.27 -6.28
N GLY A 262 -26.67 -10.09 -5.68
CA GLY A 262 -27.29 -9.75 -4.40
C GLY A 262 -26.64 -10.40 -3.19
N VAL A 263 -25.35 -10.72 -3.25
CA VAL A 263 -24.54 -11.26 -2.16
C VAL A 263 -23.52 -10.23 -1.66
N TYR A 264 -22.67 -10.61 -0.70
CA TYR A 264 -21.68 -9.72 -0.12
C TYR A 264 -20.33 -9.78 -0.83
N GLY A 265 -19.59 -8.67 -0.78
CA GLY A 265 -18.22 -8.55 -1.27
C GLY A 265 -17.27 -8.04 -0.19
N ILE A 266 -16.00 -8.39 -0.30
CA ILE A 266 -14.90 -7.85 0.49
C ILE A 266 -13.83 -7.32 -0.47
N GLY A 267 -13.43 -6.05 -0.29
CA GLY A 267 -12.40 -5.39 -1.07
C GLY A 267 -10.98 -5.68 -0.58
N VAL A 268 -9.98 -5.16 -1.30
CA VAL A 268 -8.56 -5.33 -0.96
C VAL A 268 -7.77 -4.02 -1.13
N ASP A 269 -6.65 -3.93 -0.44
CA ASP A 269 -5.64 -2.86 -0.42
C ASP A 269 -6.18 -1.53 0.13
N THR A 270 -7.25 -0.98 -0.42
CA THR A 270 -7.93 0.24 0.02
C THR A 270 -9.38 -0.03 0.41
N ASP A 271 -10.03 0.94 1.04
CA ASP A 271 -11.47 0.84 1.30
C ASP A 271 -12.25 0.97 -0.02
N GLN A 272 -12.76 -0.15 -0.51
CA GLN A 272 -13.54 -0.25 -1.74
C GLN A 272 -15.06 -0.22 -1.50
N GLY A 273 -15.52 0.02 -0.26
CA GLY A 273 -16.93 0.10 0.10
C GLY A 273 -17.76 1.06 -0.74
N TYR A 274 -17.13 2.12 -1.24
CA TYR A 274 -17.78 3.11 -2.11
C TYR A 274 -18.24 2.58 -3.47
N LEU A 275 -17.68 1.45 -3.94
CA LEU A 275 -18.07 0.85 -5.22
C LEU A 275 -19.49 0.29 -5.17
N HIS A 276 -19.81 -0.45 -4.12
CA HIS A 276 -21.11 -1.06 -3.89
C HIS A 276 -21.47 -1.01 -2.39
N PRO A 277 -21.90 0.16 -1.86
CA PRO A 277 -22.08 0.37 -0.42
C PRO A 277 -23.05 -0.61 0.26
N ASP A 278 -24.01 -1.16 -0.49
CA ASP A 278 -24.98 -2.13 0.02
C ASP A 278 -24.48 -3.58 -0.03
N SER A 279 -23.35 -3.84 -0.71
CA SER A 279 -22.82 -5.19 -0.92
C SER A 279 -21.45 -5.37 -0.27
N ILE A 280 -20.55 -4.39 -0.38
CA ILE A 280 -19.22 -4.49 0.17
C ILE A 280 -19.26 -4.26 1.68
N ILE A 281 -18.92 -5.31 2.44
CA ILE A 281 -19.03 -5.33 3.90
C ILE A 281 -17.78 -4.77 4.61
N THR A 282 -16.63 -4.85 3.98
CA THR A 282 -15.34 -4.27 4.42
C THR A 282 -14.29 -4.45 3.33
N SER A 283 -13.04 -4.06 3.61
CA SER A 283 -11.89 -4.30 2.76
C SER A 283 -10.65 -4.68 3.59
N ALA A 284 -9.85 -5.63 3.12
CA ALA A 284 -8.56 -5.99 3.72
C ALA A 284 -7.50 -4.96 3.29
N LEU A 285 -7.14 -4.06 4.19
CA LEU A 285 -6.29 -2.90 3.90
C LEU A 285 -4.81 -3.25 3.87
N LYS A 286 -4.07 -2.56 2.96
CA LYS A 286 -2.62 -2.62 2.81
C LYS A 286 -2.09 -1.22 2.48
N ARG A 287 -1.26 -0.67 3.36
CA ARG A 287 -0.82 0.72 3.28
C ARG A 287 0.43 0.86 2.42
N VAL A 288 0.28 0.55 1.12
CA VAL A 288 1.33 0.72 0.11
C VAL A 288 1.74 2.19 0.02
N ASP A 289 0.80 3.11 0.15
CA ASP A 289 1.04 4.55 0.23
C ASP A 289 2.02 4.93 1.34
N THR A 290 1.82 4.36 2.52
CA THR A 290 2.70 4.58 3.68
C THR A 290 4.09 3.99 3.44
N ALA A 291 4.19 2.80 2.87
CA ALA A 291 5.47 2.14 2.60
C ALA A 291 6.31 2.93 1.58
N VAL A 292 5.70 3.35 0.48
CA VAL A 292 6.36 4.15 -0.57
C VAL A 292 6.79 5.52 -0.01
N TYR A 293 5.90 6.21 0.69
CA TYR A 293 6.26 7.46 1.34
C TYR A 293 7.42 7.29 2.33
N THR A 294 7.39 6.25 3.16
CA THR A 294 8.39 6.01 4.21
C THR A 294 9.79 5.82 3.62
N ILE A 295 9.94 5.01 2.56
CA ILE A 295 11.26 4.78 1.98
C ILE A 295 11.81 6.02 1.29
N ILE A 296 10.96 6.84 0.68
CA ILE A 296 11.36 8.14 0.11
C ILE A 296 11.81 9.08 1.22
N ASP A 297 11.02 9.21 2.30
CA ASP A 297 11.30 10.06 3.45
C ASP A 297 12.64 9.70 4.12
N LEU A 298 12.88 8.42 4.36
CA LEU A 298 14.14 7.92 4.92
C LEU A 298 15.33 8.20 3.99
N THR A 299 15.14 8.01 2.70
CA THR A 299 16.23 8.19 1.73
C THR A 299 16.61 9.67 1.58
N GLU A 300 15.62 10.57 1.50
CA GLU A 300 15.83 12.02 1.43
C GLU A 300 16.56 12.54 2.68
N LYS A 301 16.28 11.97 3.84
CA LYS A 301 16.96 12.29 5.11
C LYS A 301 18.34 11.67 5.26
N GLY A 302 18.83 10.96 4.26
CA GLY A 302 20.11 10.23 4.34
C GLY A 302 20.08 9.01 5.26
N GLN A 303 18.88 8.48 5.54
CA GLN A 303 18.62 7.36 6.44
C GLN A 303 18.16 6.10 5.69
N TYR A 304 18.53 5.97 4.41
CA TYR A 304 18.25 4.73 3.68
C TYR A 304 18.78 3.54 4.46
N PRO A 305 18.04 2.42 4.59
CA PRO A 305 18.40 1.30 5.45
C PRO A 305 19.80 0.77 5.17
N SER A 306 20.65 0.70 6.19
CA SER A 306 22.02 0.16 6.08
C SER A 306 22.05 -1.36 5.90
N ASP A 307 21.01 -2.05 6.38
CA ASP A 307 20.72 -3.46 6.13
C ASP A 307 19.29 -3.58 5.57
N PRO A 308 19.12 -3.42 4.24
CA PRO A 308 17.82 -3.47 3.62
C PRO A 308 17.07 -4.78 3.88
N ASN A 309 17.78 -5.90 4.04
CA ASN A 309 17.16 -7.22 4.24
C ASN A 309 16.48 -7.35 5.61
N ASN A 310 16.80 -6.47 6.57
CA ASN A 310 16.19 -6.38 7.90
C ASN A 310 15.20 -5.21 8.03
N PHE A 311 14.76 -4.62 6.92
CA PHE A 311 13.74 -3.57 6.97
C PHE A 311 12.45 -4.11 7.58
N PRO A 312 11.85 -3.40 8.57
CA PRO A 312 10.65 -3.88 9.25
C PRO A 312 9.47 -4.12 8.28
N ARG A 313 8.78 -5.24 8.46
CA ARG A 313 7.55 -5.50 7.71
C ARG A 313 6.43 -4.57 8.17
N PHE A 314 5.59 -4.20 7.24
CA PHE A 314 4.35 -3.47 7.49
C PHE A 314 3.27 -4.45 7.98
N ASP A 315 2.81 -4.25 9.22
CA ASP A 315 1.87 -5.16 9.88
C ASP A 315 0.78 -4.39 10.66
N LEU A 316 -0.04 -5.11 11.40
CA LEU A 316 -1.13 -4.52 12.17
C LEU A 316 -0.63 -3.64 13.34
N ASN A 317 0.61 -3.85 13.84
CA ASN A 317 1.15 -3.05 14.93
C ASN A 317 1.62 -1.66 14.50
N ASN A 318 2.05 -1.54 13.24
CA ASN A 318 2.48 -0.26 12.66
C ASN A 318 1.46 0.32 11.65
N ASP A 319 0.22 -0.19 11.70
CA ASP A 319 -0.87 0.20 10.81
C ASP A 319 -0.56 0.01 9.31
N GLY A 320 0.39 -0.88 9.00
CA GLY A 320 0.79 -1.21 7.64
C GLY A 320 -0.22 -2.09 6.91
N VAL A 321 -0.99 -2.88 7.66
CA VAL A 321 -2.16 -3.64 7.19
C VAL A 321 -3.31 -3.47 8.17
N GLY A 322 -4.53 -3.81 7.73
CA GLY A 322 -5.70 -3.68 8.60
C GLY A 322 -6.99 -4.12 7.93
N VAL A 323 -8.09 -3.59 8.39
CA VAL A 323 -9.42 -3.80 7.83
C VAL A 323 -10.16 -2.45 7.80
N ALA A 324 -10.91 -2.21 6.74
CA ALA A 324 -11.74 -1.02 6.60
C ALA A 324 -12.91 -1.05 7.61
N PRO A 325 -13.54 0.10 7.89
CA PRO A 325 -14.78 0.12 8.66
C PRO A 325 -15.80 -0.87 8.12
N LEU A 326 -16.54 -1.50 9.02
CA LEU A 326 -17.60 -2.43 8.63
C LEU A 326 -18.75 -1.69 7.97
N GLY A 327 -19.23 -2.20 6.84
CA GLY A 327 -20.42 -1.70 6.15
C GLY A 327 -21.68 -1.86 6.98
N SER A 328 -22.72 -1.08 6.66
CA SER A 328 -23.99 -1.06 7.41
C SER A 328 -24.76 -2.39 7.35
N ALA A 329 -24.40 -3.28 6.42
CA ALA A 329 -25.00 -4.60 6.29
C ALA A 329 -24.38 -5.65 7.23
N VAL A 330 -23.30 -5.32 7.94
CA VAL A 330 -22.63 -6.22 8.88
C VAL A 330 -23.35 -6.17 10.23
N PRO A 331 -23.75 -7.32 10.81
CA PRO A 331 -24.34 -7.39 12.15
C PRO A 331 -23.42 -6.78 13.23
N SER A 332 -24.04 -6.15 14.24
CA SER A 332 -23.30 -5.39 15.26
C SER A 332 -22.42 -6.26 16.18
N ASP A 333 -22.71 -7.53 16.31
CA ASP A 333 -21.95 -8.50 17.09
C ASP A 333 -20.66 -9.00 16.40
N VAL A 334 -20.50 -8.74 15.11
CA VAL A 334 -19.24 -8.97 14.39
C VAL A 334 -18.11 -8.09 14.92
N GLN A 335 -18.38 -6.82 15.24
CA GLN A 335 -17.34 -5.88 15.67
C GLN A 335 -16.61 -6.29 16.96
N PRO A 336 -17.27 -6.78 18.03
CA PRO A 336 -16.59 -7.31 19.22
C PRO A 336 -15.65 -8.49 18.90
N VAL A 337 -16.08 -9.42 18.04
CA VAL A 337 -15.27 -10.57 17.62
C VAL A 337 -14.05 -10.08 16.83
N LEU A 338 -14.24 -9.17 15.89
CA LEU A 338 -13.15 -8.55 15.12
C LEU A 338 -12.11 -7.87 16.04
N ASN A 339 -12.58 -7.11 17.04
CA ASN A 339 -11.70 -6.43 18.00
C ASN A 339 -10.88 -7.42 18.85
N GLN A 340 -11.45 -8.58 19.19
CA GLN A 340 -10.73 -9.65 19.88
C GLN A 340 -9.57 -10.15 19.01
N TYR A 341 -9.82 -10.50 17.75
CA TYR A 341 -8.78 -10.97 16.82
C TYR A 341 -7.69 -9.91 16.58
N ILE A 342 -8.07 -8.63 16.43
CA ILE A 342 -7.13 -7.52 16.34
C ILE A 342 -6.20 -7.51 17.57
N SER A 343 -6.75 -7.67 18.75
CA SER A 343 -5.98 -7.68 20.01
C SER A 343 -5.04 -8.88 20.10
N GLU A 344 -5.49 -10.06 19.73
CA GLU A 344 -4.71 -11.30 19.72
C GLU A 344 -3.56 -11.25 18.70
N ILE A 345 -3.80 -10.70 17.51
CA ILE A 345 -2.76 -10.50 16.47
C ILE A 345 -1.72 -9.51 16.97
N LYS A 346 -2.15 -8.35 17.51
CA LYS A 346 -1.25 -7.32 18.04
C LYS A 346 -0.43 -7.82 19.23
N ALA A 347 -0.99 -8.67 20.06
CA ALA A 347 -0.31 -9.30 21.19
C ALA A 347 0.62 -10.46 20.76
N GLY A 348 0.54 -10.92 19.51
CA GLY A 348 1.30 -12.08 19.02
C GLY A 348 0.84 -13.42 19.58
N THR A 349 -0.36 -13.49 20.17
CA THR A 349 -0.96 -14.72 20.71
C THR A 349 -1.65 -15.57 19.65
N LEU A 350 -2.05 -14.95 18.53
CA LEU A 350 -2.58 -15.63 17.36
C LEU A 350 -1.51 -15.68 16.26
N SER A 351 -1.07 -16.89 15.90
CA SER A 351 -0.18 -17.11 14.74
C SER A 351 -1.01 -17.44 13.51
N ILE A 352 -0.94 -16.59 12.49
CA ILE A 352 -1.68 -16.74 11.24
C ILE A 352 -0.74 -17.30 10.18
N PRO A 353 -1.08 -18.41 9.50
CA PRO A 353 -0.26 -18.94 8.41
C PRO A 353 -0.22 -17.94 7.23
N ASP A 354 0.93 -17.86 6.58
CA ASP A 354 1.15 -17.07 5.37
C ASP A 354 1.04 -17.91 4.10
N SER A 355 0.70 -19.20 4.22
CA SER A 355 0.53 -20.13 3.12
C SER A 355 -0.64 -21.06 3.38
N CYS A 356 -1.22 -21.61 2.31
CA CYS A 356 -2.29 -22.59 2.37
C CYS A 356 -1.74 -24.04 2.41
N ALA A 357 -0.68 -24.29 3.18
CA ALA A 357 -0.08 -25.60 3.29
C ALA A 357 -1.11 -26.73 3.64
N PRO A 358 -0.96 -27.95 3.13
CA PRO A 358 0.20 -28.46 2.40
C PRO A 358 0.19 -28.21 0.88
N ALA A 359 -0.82 -27.53 0.33
CA ALA A 359 -0.88 -27.21 -1.09
C ALA A 359 0.08 -26.06 -1.43
N GLN A 360 0.68 -26.09 -2.63
CA GLN A 360 1.56 -25.02 -3.11
C GLN A 360 0.80 -23.73 -3.44
N THR A 361 -0.51 -23.82 -3.64
CA THR A 361 -1.39 -22.69 -3.90
C THR A 361 -2.61 -22.75 -2.98
N CYS A 362 -3.31 -21.64 -2.80
CA CYS A 362 -4.57 -21.60 -2.05
C CYS A 362 -5.77 -22.07 -2.85
N ALA A 363 -5.63 -22.43 -4.13
CA ALA A 363 -6.73 -22.88 -4.97
C ALA A 363 -7.50 -24.07 -4.36
N SER A 364 -8.80 -24.04 -4.49
CA SER A 364 -9.65 -25.17 -4.14
C SER A 364 -9.60 -26.21 -5.26
N SER A 365 -9.44 -27.48 -4.90
CA SER A 365 -9.50 -28.62 -5.82
C SER A 365 -10.93 -28.87 -6.32
#